data_c473b3ad106016f6ebd14f12d3a74a3d
#
_entry.id   c473b3ad106016f6ebd14f12d3a74a3d
#
_cell.length_a   1.000
_cell.length_b   1.000
_cell.length_c   1.000
_cell.angle_alpha   90.00
_cell.angle_beta   90.00
_cell.angle_gamma   90.00
#
_symmetry.space_group_name_H-M   'P 1'
#
loop_
_entity.id
_entity.type
_entity.pdbx_description
1 polymer ?
#
loop_
_entity_poly.entity_id
_entity_poly.type
_entity_poly.pdbx_seq_one_letter_code
_entity_poly.pdbx_strand_id
1 'polypeptide(L)'
;MFRATCNTRDFKKVINATSNLVDEICFEVDENGIKASAMDPSHVALVSMEMPKEVFEEYEGDIHDIGIDLEALKKIIARGKGDEKLILDLDVEKNKLNVTFKSNVTRKFSIALYDVSSSNLKVPDIEYPNNVSIKAGAFVEALKDAELVNDHITLKVDEDKFIIYSKGDLNQSETVFDNGIEDDDATLAEFNMGEASRSTFNLAYLKDLTKSTAAEDLLKIYLGSDMPVKIEYEVSGSKLVFLLAPRIES
;
A
#
# COMPACT_ATOMS: atom_id res chain seq x y z
N MET A 1 1.14 -22.47 -15.61
CA MET A 1 1.77 -21.46 -16.53
C MET A 1 1.38 -20.09 -16.03
N PHE A 2 2.29 -19.10 -16.03
CA PHE A 2 1.91 -17.72 -15.73
C PHE A 2 2.50 -16.79 -16.78
N ARG A 3 1.63 -15.99 -17.39
CA ARG A 3 2.00 -14.93 -18.31
C ARG A 3 1.01 -13.79 -18.22
N ALA A 4 1.52 -12.55 -18.08
CA ALA A 4 0.69 -11.36 -17.98
C ALA A 4 1.30 -10.21 -18.79
N THR A 5 0.46 -9.42 -19.43
CA THR A 5 0.84 -8.20 -20.18
C THR A 5 0.10 -7.02 -19.60
N CYS A 6 0.80 -5.96 -19.22
CA CYS A 6 0.20 -4.75 -18.68
C CYS A 6 0.97 -3.49 -19.10
N ASN A 7 0.44 -2.34 -18.71
CA ASN A 7 1.14 -1.07 -18.86
C ASN A 7 2.26 -0.96 -17.82
N THR A 8 3.46 -0.60 -18.27
CA THR A 8 4.64 -0.48 -17.38
C THR A 8 4.44 0.56 -16.28
N ARG A 9 3.77 1.68 -16.56
CA ARG A 9 3.52 2.74 -15.58
C ARG A 9 2.66 2.25 -14.41
N ASP A 10 1.61 1.51 -14.74
CA ASP A 10 0.62 1.06 -13.75
C ASP A 10 1.21 -0.02 -12.83
N PHE A 11 1.86 -1.01 -13.43
CA PHE A 11 2.57 -2.04 -12.66
C PHE A 11 3.66 -1.42 -11.76
N LYS A 12 4.41 -0.45 -12.28
CA LYS A 12 5.44 0.27 -11.52
C LYS A 12 4.88 0.97 -10.29
N LYS A 13 3.69 1.59 -10.38
CA LYS A 13 3.05 2.25 -9.23
C LYS A 13 2.74 1.23 -8.12
N VAL A 14 2.15 0.09 -8.48
CA VAL A 14 1.79 -0.97 -7.53
C VAL A 14 3.04 -1.54 -6.84
N ILE A 15 4.08 -1.89 -7.61
CA ILE A 15 5.32 -2.42 -7.05
C ILE A 15 6.04 -1.38 -6.17
N ASN A 16 6.05 -0.11 -6.56
CA ASN A 16 6.63 0.93 -5.73
C ASN A 16 5.90 1.07 -4.39
N ALA A 17 4.56 1.04 -4.40
CA ALA A 17 3.77 1.13 -3.18
C ALA A 17 4.06 -0.04 -2.23
N THR A 18 4.07 -1.27 -2.75
CA THR A 18 4.34 -2.47 -1.98
C THR A 18 5.77 -2.48 -1.41
N SER A 19 6.76 -2.12 -2.24
CA SER A 19 8.19 -2.15 -1.88
C SER A 19 8.64 -1.02 -0.94
N ASN A 20 7.73 -0.16 -0.48
CA ASN A 20 8.06 0.82 0.56
C ASN A 20 8.16 0.19 1.95
N LEU A 21 7.58 -1.00 2.16
CA LEU A 21 7.56 -1.68 3.45
C LEU A 21 8.33 -2.99 3.49
N VAL A 22 8.44 -3.68 2.36
CA VAL A 22 8.98 -5.04 2.30
C VAL A 22 9.93 -5.19 1.12
N ASP A 23 11.00 -5.96 1.32
CA ASP A 23 12.03 -6.19 0.33
C ASP A 23 11.81 -7.49 -0.47
N GLU A 24 11.03 -8.41 0.11
CA GLU A 24 10.70 -9.70 -0.49
C GLU A 24 9.19 -9.95 -0.39
N ILE A 25 8.63 -10.60 -1.40
CA ILE A 25 7.20 -10.95 -1.42
C ILE A 25 6.95 -12.21 -2.24
N CYS A 26 5.92 -12.97 -1.88
CA CYS A 26 5.41 -14.05 -2.69
C CYS A 26 4.18 -13.61 -3.46
N PHE A 27 4.22 -13.65 -4.80
CA PHE A 27 3.05 -13.48 -5.64
C PHE A 27 2.30 -14.79 -5.73
N GLU A 28 1.12 -14.82 -5.17
CA GLU A 28 0.14 -15.90 -5.33
C GLU A 28 -0.63 -15.63 -6.61
N VAL A 29 -0.35 -16.43 -7.65
CA VAL A 29 -0.97 -16.28 -8.97
C VAL A 29 -2.06 -17.33 -9.12
N ASP A 30 -3.22 -16.91 -9.58
CA ASP A 30 -4.33 -17.78 -9.96
C ASP A 30 -5.07 -17.26 -11.20
N GLU A 31 -6.18 -17.89 -11.58
CA GLU A 31 -7.02 -17.49 -12.72
C GLU A 31 -7.69 -16.12 -12.57
N ASN A 32 -7.70 -15.55 -11.36
CA ASN A 32 -8.36 -14.28 -11.05
C ASN A 32 -7.37 -13.10 -11.02
N GLY A 33 -6.07 -13.37 -10.90
CA GLY A 33 -5.05 -12.33 -10.84
C GLY A 33 -3.86 -12.68 -9.98
N ILE A 34 -3.23 -11.64 -9.42
CA ILE A 34 -2.05 -11.75 -8.55
C ILE A 34 -2.44 -11.20 -7.19
N LYS A 35 -2.21 -11.98 -6.14
CA LYS A 35 -2.28 -11.54 -4.74
C LYS A 35 -0.93 -11.67 -4.10
N ALA A 36 -0.67 -10.82 -3.13
CA ALA A 36 0.54 -10.92 -2.34
C ALA A 36 0.32 -10.27 -0.98
N SER A 37 0.88 -10.87 0.06
CA SER A 37 0.88 -10.28 1.40
C SER A 37 2.22 -10.54 2.06
N ALA A 38 2.76 -9.54 2.72
CA ALA A 38 4.02 -9.64 3.44
C ALA A 38 4.00 -8.74 4.67
N MET A 39 4.83 -9.10 5.64
CA MET A 39 5.06 -8.32 6.86
C MET A 39 6.44 -7.68 6.81
N ASP A 40 6.55 -6.47 7.32
CA ASP A 40 7.85 -5.80 7.42
C ASP A 40 8.81 -6.59 8.34
N PRO A 41 10.14 -6.38 8.22
CA PRO A 41 11.12 -7.11 9.01
C PRO A 41 10.97 -6.94 10.52
N SER A 42 10.35 -5.85 10.98
CA SER A 42 10.09 -5.59 12.42
C SER A 42 8.78 -6.21 12.92
N HIS A 43 7.99 -6.79 12.03
CA HIS A 43 6.67 -7.41 12.33
C HIS A 43 5.65 -6.43 12.93
N VAL A 44 5.72 -5.16 12.56
CA VAL A 44 4.77 -4.11 13.00
C VAL A 44 3.84 -3.63 11.90
N ALA A 45 4.20 -3.86 10.64
CA ALA A 45 3.39 -3.49 9.49
C ALA A 45 3.16 -4.67 8.54
N LEU A 46 1.97 -4.73 7.96
CA LEU A 46 1.61 -5.70 6.93
C LEU A 46 1.16 -4.95 5.68
N VAL A 47 1.60 -5.40 4.53
CA VAL A 47 1.09 -4.98 3.22
C VAL A 47 0.40 -6.15 2.55
N SER A 48 -0.76 -5.89 1.96
CA SER A 48 -1.46 -6.82 1.07
C SER A 48 -1.78 -6.10 -0.24
N MET A 49 -1.53 -6.78 -1.33
CA MET A 49 -1.74 -6.31 -2.69
C MET A 49 -2.66 -7.29 -3.43
N GLU A 50 -3.62 -6.76 -4.15
CA GLU A 50 -4.46 -7.54 -5.06
C GLU A 50 -4.52 -6.84 -6.42
N MET A 51 -4.04 -7.52 -7.46
CA MET A 51 -4.08 -7.10 -8.85
C MET A 51 -5.04 -8.04 -9.60
N PRO A 52 -6.31 -7.66 -9.80
CA PRO A 52 -7.25 -8.50 -10.53
C PRO A 52 -6.82 -8.63 -12.00
N LYS A 53 -7.19 -9.74 -12.64
CA LYS A 53 -6.79 -10.01 -14.04
C LYS A 53 -7.22 -8.91 -15.01
N GLU A 54 -8.25 -8.15 -14.68
CA GLU A 54 -8.80 -7.06 -15.48
C GLU A 54 -7.84 -5.86 -15.63
N VAL A 55 -6.82 -5.74 -14.75
CA VAL A 55 -5.79 -4.70 -14.89
C VAL A 55 -4.72 -5.06 -15.92
N PHE A 56 -4.74 -6.29 -16.42
CA PHE A 56 -3.83 -6.78 -17.46
C PHE A 56 -4.52 -6.74 -18.82
N GLU A 57 -3.77 -6.43 -19.87
CA GLU A 57 -4.25 -6.51 -21.27
C GLU A 57 -4.42 -7.97 -21.70
N GLU A 58 -3.51 -8.83 -21.24
CA GLU A 58 -3.51 -10.28 -21.45
C GLU A 58 -3.11 -10.93 -20.11
N TYR A 59 -3.83 -11.96 -19.71
CA TYR A 59 -3.56 -12.69 -18.48
C TYR A 59 -3.82 -14.18 -18.64
N GLU A 60 -2.81 -14.98 -18.34
CA GLU A 60 -2.89 -16.44 -18.24
C GLU A 60 -2.19 -16.84 -16.94
N GLY A 61 -2.95 -17.31 -15.96
CA GLY A 61 -2.42 -17.72 -14.65
C GLY A 61 -3.04 -19.02 -14.17
N ASP A 62 -2.18 -20.03 -13.95
CA ASP A 62 -2.52 -21.18 -13.13
C ASP A 62 -2.02 -20.93 -11.70
N ILE A 63 -2.36 -21.77 -10.75
CA ILE A 63 -1.93 -21.65 -9.36
C ILE A 63 -0.41 -21.78 -9.25
N HIS A 64 0.26 -20.71 -8.90
CA HIS A 64 1.70 -20.64 -8.65
C HIS A 64 2.02 -19.65 -7.53
N ASP A 65 3.00 -20.04 -6.72
CA ASP A 65 3.65 -19.15 -5.76
C ASP A 65 4.98 -18.70 -6.35
N ILE A 66 5.17 -17.39 -6.49
CA ILE A 66 6.34 -16.79 -7.12
C ILE A 66 7.03 -15.88 -6.10
N GLY A 67 8.05 -16.42 -5.42
CA GLY A 67 8.86 -15.65 -4.47
C GLY A 67 9.83 -14.71 -5.19
N ILE A 68 9.77 -13.42 -4.88
CA ILE A 68 10.48 -12.36 -5.61
C ILE A 68 11.18 -11.42 -4.64
N ASP A 69 12.45 -11.10 -4.96
CA ASP A 69 13.14 -9.92 -4.46
C ASP A 69 12.54 -8.66 -5.12
N LEU A 70 11.78 -7.91 -4.32
CA LEU A 70 11.13 -6.68 -4.78
C LEU A 70 12.12 -5.57 -5.13
N GLU A 71 13.28 -5.51 -4.46
CA GLU A 71 14.30 -4.54 -4.81
C GLU A 71 14.87 -4.81 -6.21
N ALA A 72 15.16 -6.08 -6.53
CA ALA A 72 15.62 -6.46 -7.85
C ALA A 72 14.56 -6.19 -8.92
N LEU A 73 13.30 -6.56 -8.65
CA LEU A 73 12.17 -6.28 -9.54
C LEU A 73 12.00 -4.77 -9.76
N LYS A 74 12.01 -3.96 -8.69
CA LYS A 74 11.90 -2.50 -8.73
C LYS A 74 13.00 -1.85 -9.57
N LYS A 75 14.26 -2.29 -9.42
CA LYS A 75 15.40 -1.82 -10.22
C LYS A 75 15.19 -2.08 -11.72
N ILE A 76 14.65 -3.24 -12.08
CA ILE A 76 14.34 -3.58 -13.48
C ILE A 76 13.18 -2.72 -13.98
N ILE A 77 12.07 -2.67 -13.24
CA ILE A 77 10.86 -1.93 -13.63
C ILE A 77 11.14 -0.42 -13.73
N ALA A 78 12.04 0.13 -12.92
CA ALA A 78 12.48 1.52 -13.02
C ALA A 78 13.07 1.86 -14.39
N ARG A 79 13.62 0.87 -15.12
CA ARG A 79 14.16 1.03 -16.47
C ARG A 79 13.08 1.09 -17.56
N GLY A 80 11.87 0.69 -17.23
CA GLY A 80 10.72 0.75 -18.15
C GLY A 80 10.23 2.18 -18.33
N LYS A 81 9.83 2.51 -19.57
CA LYS A 81 9.17 3.78 -19.90
C LYS A 81 7.66 3.59 -19.73
N GLY A 82 6.95 4.67 -19.41
CA GLY A 82 5.52 4.60 -19.07
C GLY A 82 4.59 4.18 -20.21
N ASP A 83 5.06 4.24 -21.44
CA ASP A 83 4.33 3.86 -22.68
C ASP A 83 4.70 2.47 -23.19
N GLU A 84 5.64 1.78 -22.57
CA GLU A 84 6.03 0.42 -22.96
C GLU A 84 5.08 -0.61 -22.35
N LYS A 85 4.81 -1.68 -23.11
CA LYS A 85 4.16 -2.88 -22.59
C LYS A 85 5.15 -3.66 -21.75
N LEU A 86 4.71 -4.06 -20.57
CA LEU A 86 5.41 -4.96 -19.68
C LEU A 86 4.82 -6.36 -19.84
N ILE A 87 5.67 -7.33 -20.07
CA ILE A 87 5.29 -8.75 -20.14
C ILE A 87 6.04 -9.48 -19.04
N LEU A 88 5.29 -10.13 -18.16
CA LEU A 88 5.77 -11.04 -17.13
C LEU A 88 5.53 -12.47 -17.60
N ASP A 89 6.52 -13.34 -17.48
CA ASP A 89 6.45 -14.72 -17.94
C ASP A 89 7.25 -15.64 -17.01
N LEU A 90 6.60 -16.64 -16.44
CA LEU A 90 7.23 -17.57 -15.49
C LEU A 90 7.89 -18.72 -16.25
N ASP A 91 9.21 -18.83 -16.15
CA ASP A 91 9.99 -19.98 -16.60
C ASP A 91 10.18 -20.94 -15.40
N VAL A 92 9.27 -21.91 -15.29
CA VAL A 92 9.26 -22.88 -14.20
C VAL A 92 10.51 -23.77 -14.23
N GLU A 93 10.96 -24.17 -15.43
CA GLU A 93 12.12 -25.07 -15.57
C GLU A 93 13.41 -24.42 -15.09
N LYS A 94 13.57 -23.10 -15.33
CA LYS A 94 14.75 -22.33 -14.92
C LYS A 94 14.58 -21.62 -13.59
N ASN A 95 13.42 -21.73 -12.95
CA ASN A 95 13.07 -21.02 -11.71
C ASN A 95 13.32 -19.50 -11.82
N LYS A 96 12.74 -18.86 -12.84
CA LYS A 96 12.94 -17.44 -13.14
C LYS A 96 11.63 -16.76 -13.54
N LEU A 97 11.49 -15.51 -13.16
CA LEU A 97 10.52 -14.58 -13.74
C LEU A 97 11.20 -13.78 -14.85
N ASN A 98 10.73 -13.92 -16.06
CA ASN A 98 11.16 -13.12 -17.20
C ASN A 98 10.33 -11.83 -17.24
N VAL A 99 11.02 -10.70 -17.36
CA VAL A 99 10.44 -9.35 -17.46
C VAL A 99 10.82 -8.75 -18.79
N THR A 100 9.85 -8.54 -19.66
CA THR A 100 10.10 -8.02 -21.01
C THR A 100 9.40 -6.68 -21.19
N PHE A 101 10.16 -5.65 -21.56
CA PHE A 101 9.60 -4.38 -22.05
C PHE A 101 9.53 -4.41 -23.56
N LYS A 102 8.36 -4.08 -24.11
CA LYS A 102 8.10 -4.10 -25.55
C LYS A 102 7.56 -2.75 -26.02
N SER A 103 8.33 -2.14 -26.93
CA SER A 103 7.95 -0.96 -27.71
C SER A 103 8.55 -1.12 -29.11
N ASN A 104 9.14 -0.10 -29.70
CA ASN A 104 9.98 -0.22 -30.92
C ASN A 104 11.26 -1.04 -30.68
N VAL A 105 11.64 -1.20 -29.42
CA VAL A 105 12.77 -2.04 -28.98
C VAL A 105 12.27 -3.02 -27.92
N THR A 106 12.73 -4.27 -28.02
CA THR A 106 12.43 -5.29 -27.00
C THR A 106 13.63 -5.43 -26.06
N ARG A 107 13.38 -5.31 -24.76
CA ARG A 107 14.39 -5.49 -23.70
C ARG A 107 13.91 -6.59 -22.76
N LYS A 108 14.78 -7.57 -22.50
CA LYS A 108 14.46 -8.74 -21.67
C LYS A 108 15.38 -8.80 -20.46
N PHE A 109 14.79 -9.09 -19.32
CA PHE A 109 15.46 -9.35 -18.05
C PHE A 109 14.93 -10.66 -17.47
N SER A 110 15.71 -11.29 -16.62
CA SER A 110 15.29 -12.48 -15.88
C SER A 110 15.71 -12.32 -14.43
N ILE A 111 14.77 -12.58 -13.51
CA ILE A 111 14.99 -12.55 -12.07
C ILE A 111 14.93 -13.98 -11.58
N ALA A 112 15.93 -14.41 -10.79
CA ALA A 112 15.87 -15.67 -10.10
C ALA A 112 14.77 -15.62 -9.03
N LEU A 113 14.01 -16.69 -8.90
CA LEU A 113 12.99 -16.82 -7.86
C LEU A 113 13.63 -17.36 -6.59
N TYR A 114 13.08 -16.92 -5.47
CA TYR A 114 13.45 -17.38 -4.14
C TYR A 114 12.37 -18.32 -3.61
N ASP A 115 12.77 -19.23 -2.76
CA ASP A 115 11.84 -19.99 -1.93
C ASP A 115 11.40 -19.07 -0.76
N VAL A 116 10.62 -18.07 -1.10
CA VAL A 116 9.90 -17.28 -0.11
C VAL A 116 8.77 -18.17 0.34
N SER A 117 8.90 -18.75 1.53
CA SER A 117 7.77 -19.45 2.12
C SER A 117 6.57 -18.50 2.05
N SER A 118 5.56 -18.87 1.24
CA SER A 118 4.28 -18.21 1.26
C SER A 118 3.76 -18.38 2.69
N SER A 119 4.14 -17.47 3.58
CA SER A 119 3.36 -17.30 4.76
C SER A 119 2.02 -16.87 4.20
N ASN A 120 1.01 -17.73 4.27
CA ASN A 120 -0.39 -17.40 3.98
C ASN A 120 -0.83 -16.32 4.99
N LEU A 121 -0.16 -15.16 4.91
CA LEU A 121 -0.45 -13.99 5.72
C LEU A 121 -1.76 -13.42 5.21
N LYS A 122 -2.83 -13.92 5.78
CA LYS A 122 -4.14 -13.32 5.54
C LYS A 122 -4.19 -12.00 6.30
N VAL A 123 -4.68 -10.97 5.61
CA VAL A 123 -5.08 -9.74 6.30
C VAL A 123 -6.06 -10.12 7.40
N PRO A 124 -5.77 -9.82 8.67
CA PRO A 124 -6.70 -10.12 9.77
C PRO A 124 -8.05 -9.44 9.53
N ASP A 125 -9.12 -10.17 9.77
CA ASP A 125 -10.47 -9.61 9.76
C ASP A 125 -10.74 -8.92 11.09
N ILE A 126 -10.48 -7.61 11.12
CA ILE A 126 -10.62 -6.76 12.31
C ILE A 126 -11.86 -5.91 12.14
N GLU A 127 -12.78 -5.96 13.08
CA GLU A 127 -13.93 -5.06 13.14
C GLU A 127 -13.49 -3.70 13.72
N TYR A 128 -13.64 -2.66 12.91
CA TYR A 128 -13.28 -1.30 13.30
C TYR A 128 -14.53 -0.47 13.59
N PRO A 129 -14.55 0.26 14.71
CA PRO A 129 -15.68 1.15 15.04
C PRO A 129 -15.78 2.35 14.11
N ASN A 130 -14.67 2.77 13.50
CA ASN A 130 -14.62 3.97 12.67
C ASN A 130 -13.97 3.72 11.33
N ASN A 131 -14.45 4.42 10.30
CA ASN A 131 -13.73 4.56 9.04
C ASN A 131 -13.88 5.97 8.47
N VAL A 132 -12.81 6.47 7.88
CA VAL A 132 -12.69 7.80 7.30
C VAL A 132 -12.07 7.69 5.92
N SER A 133 -12.67 8.30 4.91
CA SER A 133 -12.06 8.42 3.57
C SER A 133 -11.56 9.85 3.38
N ILE A 134 -10.26 10.00 3.17
CA ILE A 134 -9.56 11.29 3.10
C ILE A 134 -8.70 11.37 1.83
N LYS A 135 -8.58 12.56 1.24
CA LYS A 135 -7.62 12.81 0.15
C LYS A 135 -6.20 12.60 0.65
N ALA A 136 -5.42 11.79 -0.09
CA ALA A 136 -4.04 11.44 0.29
C ALA A 136 -3.14 12.67 0.44
N GLY A 137 -3.30 13.68 -0.42
CA GLY A 137 -2.54 14.91 -0.33
C GLY A 137 -2.71 15.61 1.02
N ALA A 138 -3.93 15.72 1.52
CA ALA A 138 -4.20 16.35 2.81
C ALA A 138 -3.66 15.54 3.99
N PHE A 139 -3.80 14.21 3.93
CA PHE A 139 -3.22 13.32 4.94
C PHE A 139 -1.69 13.43 4.98
N VAL A 140 -1.04 13.39 3.81
CA VAL A 140 0.43 13.52 3.70
C VAL A 140 0.95 14.86 4.21
N GLU A 141 0.26 15.97 3.93
CA GLU A 141 0.65 17.29 4.45
C GLU A 141 0.53 17.32 5.99
N ALA A 142 -0.54 16.79 6.55
CA ALA A 142 -0.68 16.68 8.01
C ALA A 142 0.40 15.81 8.66
N LEU A 143 0.85 14.73 7.98
CA LEU A 143 2.00 13.94 8.45
C LEU A 143 3.30 14.75 8.44
N LYS A 144 3.52 15.62 7.43
CA LYS A 144 4.71 16.50 7.38
C LYS A 144 4.70 17.54 8.50
N ASP A 145 3.53 18.11 8.81
CA ASP A 145 3.38 19.04 9.93
C ASP A 145 3.68 18.36 11.26
N ALA A 146 3.17 17.14 11.45
CA ALA A 146 3.41 16.35 12.65
C ALA A 146 4.90 15.97 12.81
N GLU A 147 5.61 15.71 11.71
CA GLU A 147 7.04 15.36 11.69
C GLU A 147 7.93 16.47 12.27
N LEU A 148 7.51 17.74 12.20
CA LEU A 148 8.23 18.86 12.80
C LEU A 148 8.24 18.80 14.35
N VAL A 149 7.39 17.94 14.91
CA VAL A 149 7.15 17.85 16.35
C VAL A 149 7.67 16.56 16.98
N ASN A 150 7.32 15.42 16.39
CA ASN A 150 7.68 14.10 16.93
C ASN A 150 7.68 13.04 15.82
N ASP A 151 8.41 11.95 16.05
CA ASP A 151 8.42 10.74 15.22
C ASP A 151 7.21 9.81 15.48
N HIS A 152 6.32 10.19 16.40
CA HIS A 152 5.08 9.51 16.72
C HIS A 152 3.89 10.47 16.57
N ILE A 153 2.81 9.93 16.04
CA ILE A 153 1.55 10.67 15.89
C ILE A 153 0.39 9.87 16.46
N THR A 154 -0.60 10.59 16.94
CA THR A 154 -1.87 10.02 17.37
C THR A 154 -2.94 10.36 16.35
N LEU A 155 -3.57 9.33 15.79
CA LEU A 155 -4.79 9.47 15.00
C LEU A 155 -5.98 9.39 15.95
N LYS A 156 -6.94 10.31 15.80
CA LYS A 156 -8.15 10.36 16.62
C LYS A 156 -9.38 10.53 15.75
N VAL A 157 -10.46 9.88 16.17
CA VAL A 157 -11.82 10.16 15.70
C VAL A 157 -12.62 10.56 16.91
N ASP A 158 -13.18 11.78 16.90
CA ASP A 158 -13.94 12.31 18.04
C ASP A 158 -14.99 13.29 17.52
N GLU A 159 -16.24 13.16 18.01
CA GLU A 159 -17.40 13.88 17.48
C GLU A 159 -17.48 13.72 15.95
N ASP A 160 -17.50 14.80 15.19
CA ASP A 160 -17.54 14.81 13.71
C ASP A 160 -16.15 15.16 13.11
N LYS A 161 -15.06 14.73 13.76
CA LYS A 161 -13.70 15.14 13.40
C LYS A 161 -12.74 13.96 13.29
N PHE A 162 -11.91 14.01 12.25
CA PHE A 162 -10.69 13.22 12.18
C PHE A 162 -9.50 14.10 12.50
N ILE A 163 -8.66 13.70 13.44
CA ILE A 163 -7.59 14.53 13.99
C ILE A 163 -6.26 13.79 13.91
N ILE A 164 -5.24 14.49 13.40
CA ILE A 164 -3.84 14.04 13.43
C ILE A 164 -3.11 14.92 14.45
N TYR A 165 -2.63 14.31 15.52
CA TYR A 165 -2.01 14.99 16.64
C TYR A 165 -0.59 14.48 16.88
N SER A 166 0.34 15.40 17.12
CA SER A 166 1.71 15.09 17.52
C SER A 166 2.13 15.97 18.69
N LYS A 167 2.84 15.39 19.65
CA LYS A 167 3.31 16.10 20.85
C LYS A 167 4.77 15.80 21.10
N GLY A 168 5.57 16.85 21.16
CA GLY A 168 6.95 16.85 21.64
C GLY A 168 7.04 17.38 23.07
N ASP A 169 8.27 17.61 23.53
CA ASP A 169 8.53 18.11 24.90
C ASP A 169 8.09 19.57 25.06
N LEU A 170 8.26 20.40 24.03
CA LEU A 170 8.01 21.84 24.08
C LEU A 170 6.97 22.33 23.07
N ASN A 171 6.59 21.50 22.11
CA ASN A 171 5.72 21.85 20.99
C ASN A 171 4.67 20.75 20.76
N GLN A 172 3.64 21.11 20.03
CA GLN A 172 2.60 20.19 19.58
C GLN A 172 2.10 20.65 18.19
N SER A 173 1.56 19.70 17.44
CA SER A 173 0.86 19.92 16.18
C SER A 173 -0.48 19.21 16.23
N GLU A 174 -1.51 19.88 15.72
CA GLU A 174 -2.84 19.32 15.59
C GLU A 174 -3.44 19.76 14.25
N THR A 175 -3.77 18.79 13.39
CA THR A 175 -4.51 19.01 12.16
C THR A 175 -5.88 18.38 12.32
N VAL A 176 -6.93 19.18 12.13
CA VAL A 176 -8.32 18.79 12.32
C VAL A 176 -9.02 18.78 10.96
N PHE A 177 -9.65 17.67 10.63
CA PHE A 177 -10.51 17.51 9.46
C PHE A 177 -11.95 17.39 9.93
N ASP A 178 -12.76 18.43 9.66
CA ASP A 178 -14.18 18.49 10.04
C ASP A 178 -15.06 17.80 8.99
N ASN A 179 -15.99 16.96 9.44
CA ASN A 179 -16.96 16.25 8.57
C ASN A 179 -18.09 17.16 8.04
N GLY A 180 -18.23 18.35 8.55
CA GLY A 180 -19.35 19.26 8.22
C GLY A 180 -19.12 20.18 7.03
N ILE A 181 -18.04 20.02 6.28
CA ILE A 181 -17.72 20.89 5.13
C ILE A 181 -18.34 20.27 3.87
N GLU A 182 -19.54 20.73 3.50
CA GLU A 182 -20.17 20.47 2.20
C GLU A 182 -19.55 21.39 1.15
N ASP A 183 -18.42 20.99 0.57
CA ASP A 183 -17.78 21.71 -0.53
C ASP A 183 -17.33 20.68 -1.58
N ASP A 184 -17.32 21.06 -2.86
CA ASP A 184 -16.79 20.25 -3.97
C ASP A 184 -15.30 19.92 -3.77
N ASP A 185 -14.59 20.69 -2.94
CA ASP A 185 -13.20 20.48 -2.52
C ASP A 185 -13.04 19.78 -1.16
N ALA A 186 -14.11 19.17 -0.62
CA ALA A 186 -14.06 18.49 0.67
C ALA A 186 -12.85 17.52 0.76
N THR A 187 -12.10 17.66 1.84
CA THR A 187 -10.92 16.82 2.12
C THR A 187 -11.33 15.42 2.59
N LEU A 188 -12.45 15.33 3.34
CA LEU A 188 -13.08 14.10 3.75
C LEU A 188 -14.18 13.72 2.75
N ALA A 189 -14.10 12.52 2.17
CA ALA A 189 -15.12 11.98 1.27
C ALA A 189 -16.17 11.14 2.00
N GLU A 190 -15.76 10.42 3.07
CA GLU A 190 -16.64 9.64 3.93
C GLU A 190 -16.17 9.77 5.38
N PHE A 191 -17.13 9.77 6.30
CA PHE A 191 -16.85 9.77 7.72
C PHE A 191 -17.91 8.94 8.46
N ASN A 192 -17.52 7.78 8.98
CA ASN A 192 -18.37 6.89 9.75
C ASN A 192 -17.75 6.69 11.12
N MET A 193 -18.42 7.18 12.14
CA MET A 193 -18.00 7.08 13.53
C MET A 193 -18.99 6.22 14.33
N GLY A 194 -18.47 5.16 14.95
CA GLY A 194 -19.20 4.35 15.93
C GLY A 194 -18.88 4.79 17.35
N GLU A 195 -17.62 5.10 17.65
CA GLU A 195 -17.18 5.56 18.96
C GLU A 195 -15.93 6.45 18.86
N ALA A 196 -15.73 7.31 19.86
CA ALA A 196 -14.49 8.08 19.97
C ALA A 196 -13.30 7.13 20.12
N SER A 197 -12.31 7.31 19.27
CA SER A 197 -11.14 6.41 19.23
C SER A 197 -9.85 7.18 19.04
N ARG A 198 -8.78 6.62 19.61
CA ARG A 198 -7.43 7.15 19.43
C ARG A 198 -6.40 6.03 19.44
N SER A 199 -5.38 6.15 18.60
CA SER A 199 -4.21 5.27 18.60
C SER A 199 -2.98 6.00 18.14
N THR A 200 -1.83 5.67 18.73
CA THR A 200 -0.54 6.31 18.42
C THR A 200 0.30 5.39 17.55
N PHE A 201 0.94 5.96 16.52
CA PHE A 201 1.68 5.21 15.50
C PHE A 201 3.05 5.84 15.24
N ASN A 202 3.97 5.05 14.74
CA ASN A 202 5.23 5.56 14.21
C ASN A 202 4.99 6.29 12.88
N LEU A 203 5.42 7.54 12.80
CA LEU A 203 5.21 8.42 11.66
C LEU A 203 5.91 7.94 10.39
N ALA A 204 7.12 7.37 10.51
CA ALA A 204 7.87 6.92 9.34
C ALA A 204 7.09 5.85 8.56
N TYR A 205 6.47 4.89 9.25
CA TYR A 205 5.62 3.90 8.60
C TYR A 205 4.44 4.53 7.86
N LEU A 206 3.71 5.45 8.48
CA LEU A 206 2.57 6.11 7.82
C LEU A 206 2.99 6.90 6.57
N LYS A 207 4.17 7.52 6.59
CA LYS A 207 4.76 8.17 5.42
C LYS A 207 5.10 7.16 4.33
N ASP A 208 5.70 6.03 4.68
CA ASP A 208 6.06 4.98 3.70
C ASP A 208 4.81 4.34 3.08
N LEU A 209 3.74 4.10 3.86
CA LEU A 209 2.45 3.59 3.35
C LEU A 209 1.83 4.50 2.29
N THR A 210 1.99 5.81 2.43
CA THR A 210 1.34 6.82 1.56
C THR A 210 2.26 7.40 0.49
N LYS A 211 3.54 7.02 0.48
CA LYS A 211 4.57 7.58 -0.41
C LYS A 211 4.28 7.44 -1.90
N SER A 212 3.51 6.43 -2.29
CA SER A 212 3.20 6.14 -3.70
C SER A 212 1.81 6.61 -4.13
N THR A 213 1.07 7.32 -3.27
CA THR A 213 -0.24 7.88 -3.60
C THR A 213 -0.10 9.22 -4.34
N ALA A 214 -1.07 9.53 -5.20
CA ALA A 214 -1.28 10.87 -5.73
C ALA A 214 -2.12 11.70 -4.76
N ALA A 215 -2.04 13.04 -4.86
CA ALA A 215 -2.74 13.92 -3.92
C ALA A 215 -4.27 13.73 -3.90
N GLU A 216 -4.85 13.40 -5.05
CA GLU A 216 -6.30 13.19 -5.20
C GLU A 216 -6.76 11.75 -4.92
N ASP A 217 -5.83 10.80 -4.68
CA ASP A 217 -6.20 9.44 -4.31
C ASP A 217 -6.93 9.45 -2.96
N LEU A 218 -7.94 8.59 -2.82
CA LEU A 218 -8.67 8.44 -1.57
C LEU A 218 -8.03 7.34 -0.72
N LEU A 219 -7.67 7.71 0.50
CA LEU A 219 -7.25 6.79 1.54
C LEU A 219 -8.46 6.45 2.42
N LYS A 220 -8.81 5.18 2.52
CA LYS A 220 -9.80 4.70 3.48
C LYS A 220 -9.07 4.21 4.73
N ILE A 221 -9.27 4.93 5.82
CA ILE A 221 -8.59 4.72 7.11
C ILE A 221 -9.60 4.13 8.09
N TYR A 222 -9.27 2.98 8.67
CA TYR A 222 -10.07 2.33 9.69
C TYR A 222 -9.32 2.44 11.03
N LEU A 223 -10.01 2.93 12.06
CA LEU A 223 -9.42 3.26 13.34
C LEU A 223 -10.28 2.76 14.51
N GLY A 224 -9.60 2.20 15.51
CA GLY A 224 -10.13 1.89 16.83
C GLY A 224 -9.10 2.24 17.90
N SER A 225 -9.52 2.34 19.16
CA SER A 225 -8.61 2.66 20.28
C SER A 225 -7.64 1.51 20.53
N ASP A 226 -6.34 1.81 20.55
CA ASP A 226 -5.25 0.86 20.77
C ASP A 226 -5.26 -0.34 19.79
N MET A 227 -5.85 -0.14 18.61
CA MET A 227 -5.92 -1.13 17.53
C MET A 227 -4.94 -0.78 16.40
N PRO A 228 -4.52 -1.78 15.59
CA PRO A 228 -3.80 -1.49 14.35
C PRO A 228 -4.64 -0.58 13.46
N VAL A 229 -4.03 0.45 12.86
CA VAL A 229 -4.70 1.21 11.81
C VAL A 229 -4.68 0.39 10.52
N LYS A 230 -5.81 0.35 9.80
CA LYS A 230 -5.89 -0.20 8.45
C LYS A 230 -6.07 0.95 7.47
N ILE A 231 -5.21 1.00 6.45
CA ILE A 231 -5.29 1.98 5.36
C ILE A 231 -5.46 1.22 4.05
N GLU A 232 -6.51 1.54 3.32
CA GLU A 232 -6.81 0.96 2.01
C GLU A 232 -6.84 2.07 0.95
N TYR A 233 -6.30 1.79 -0.23
CA TYR A 233 -6.45 2.63 -1.40
C TYR A 233 -6.25 1.83 -2.69
N GLU A 234 -6.65 2.41 -3.80
CA GLU A 234 -6.49 1.82 -5.13
C GLU A 234 -5.40 2.52 -5.93
N VAL A 235 -4.61 1.74 -6.64
CA VAL A 235 -3.60 2.22 -7.58
C VAL A 235 -3.76 1.46 -8.90
N SER A 236 -4.11 2.20 -9.96
CA SER A 236 -4.24 1.63 -11.31
C SER A 236 -5.13 0.37 -11.35
N GLY A 237 -6.28 0.39 -10.64
CA GLY A 237 -7.23 -0.73 -10.56
C GLY A 237 -6.80 -1.88 -9.64
N SER A 238 -5.68 -1.73 -8.94
CA SER A 238 -5.19 -2.70 -7.96
C SER A 238 -5.47 -2.21 -6.55
N LYS A 239 -5.92 -3.11 -5.67
CA LYS A 239 -6.18 -2.80 -4.26
C LYS A 239 -4.92 -3.00 -3.42
N LEU A 240 -4.62 -2.01 -2.58
CA LEU A 240 -3.58 -2.07 -1.57
C LEU A 240 -4.21 -1.92 -0.19
N VAL A 241 -3.80 -2.78 0.72
CA VAL A 241 -4.22 -2.78 2.12
C VAL A 241 -2.97 -2.80 3.00
N PHE A 242 -2.93 -1.89 3.94
CA PHE A 242 -1.86 -1.80 4.91
C PHE A 242 -2.43 -1.88 6.32
N LEU A 243 -1.75 -2.62 7.18
CA LEU A 243 -2.00 -2.62 8.62
C LEU A 243 -0.75 -2.14 9.33
N LEU A 244 -0.90 -1.27 10.29
CA LEU A 244 0.20 -0.81 11.14
C LEU A 244 -0.20 -0.95 12.61
N ALA A 245 0.60 -1.67 13.38
CA ALA A 245 0.39 -1.85 14.80
C ALA A 245 0.53 -0.51 15.56
N PRO A 246 -0.31 -0.25 16.56
CA PRO A 246 -0.16 0.92 17.40
C PRO A 246 1.05 0.79 18.32
N ARG A 247 1.57 1.93 18.75
CA ARG A 247 2.48 1.98 19.89
C ARG A 247 1.68 1.87 21.19
N ILE A 248 2.00 0.90 21.99
CA ILE A 248 1.42 0.77 23.33
C ILE A 248 2.14 1.77 24.24
N GLU A 249 1.44 2.78 24.71
CA GLU A 249 1.94 3.68 25.74
C GLU A 249 1.88 2.95 27.09
N SER A 250 3.05 2.73 27.69
CA SER A 250 3.20 2.09 29.00
C SER A 250 3.13 3.13 30.13
#